data_e76cf23bbff2c46eb9a9a544f907a711
#
_entry.id   e76cf23bbff2c46eb9a9a544f907a711
#
_cell.length_a   1.000
_cell.length_b   1.000
_cell.length_c   1.000
_cell.angle_alpha   90.00
_cell.angle_beta   90.00
_cell.angle_gamma   90.00
#
_symmetry.space_group_name_H-M   'P 1'
#
loop_
_entity.id
_entity.type
_entity.pdbx_description
1 polymer ?
#
loop_
_entity_poly.entity_id
_entity_poly.type
_entity_poly.pdbx_seq_one_letter_code
_entity_poly.pdbx_strand_id
1 'polypeptide(L)'
;MLSFLALVLVAFICFALVFFVKQRQFNHPALRMPYALKKPFFQPSEGELLSLLQQAVGTRFLILCKVRVADVVEVTAVPRRGHWYQAVNRISAARFDFLLCDPQTLEPRCAVEMEPSSEANAFVDELCQTIALPLVRLTPETARAYDRLCAAIEEATTPVP
;
A
#
# COMPACT_ATOMS: atom_id res chain seq x y z
N MET A 1 36.07 -38.35 -34.64
CA MET A 1 36.77 -37.42 -33.73
C MET A 1 36.60 -35.97 -34.19
N LEU A 2 36.99 -35.62 -35.43
CA LEU A 2 36.87 -34.23 -35.93
C LEU A 2 35.43 -33.69 -35.90
N SER A 3 34.45 -34.49 -36.32
CA SER A 3 33.01 -34.08 -36.32
C SER A 3 32.44 -33.83 -34.91
N PHE A 4 32.88 -34.58 -33.90
CA PHE A 4 32.47 -34.39 -32.51
C PHE A 4 33.06 -33.08 -31.96
N LEU A 5 34.33 -32.80 -32.27
CA LEU A 5 34.99 -31.56 -31.83
C LEU A 5 34.33 -30.32 -32.45
N ALA A 6 33.95 -30.40 -33.75
CA ALA A 6 33.21 -29.35 -34.43
C ALA A 6 31.85 -29.06 -33.81
N LEU A 7 31.12 -30.12 -33.42
CA LEU A 7 29.81 -30.01 -32.80
C LEU A 7 29.87 -29.34 -31.39
N VAL A 8 30.88 -29.72 -30.59
CA VAL A 8 31.12 -29.12 -29.28
C VAL A 8 31.49 -27.62 -29.42
N LEU A 9 32.30 -27.29 -30.44
CA LEU A 9 32.71 -25.91 -30.68
C LEU A 9 31.50 -25.03 -31.10
N VAL A 10 30.62 -25.54 -31.97
CA VAL A 10 29.37 -24.84 -32.34
C VAL A 10 28.47 -24.65 -31.16
N ALA A 11 28.28 -25.67 -30.32
CA ALA A 11 27.47 -25.58 -29.10
C ALA A 11 28.03 -24.51 -28.15
N PHE A 12 29.35 -24.45 -27.97
CA PHE A 12 30.00 -23.45 -27.11
C PHE A 12 29.81 -22.03 -27.65
N ILE A 13 29.95 -21.83 -28.99
CA ILE A 13 29.72 -20.54 -29.63
C ILE A 13 28.25 -20.10 -29.42
N CYS A 14 27.29 -20.99 -29.65
CA CYS A 14 25.87 -20.69 -29.42
C CYS A 14 25.60 -20.31 -27.97
N PHE A 15 26.15 -21.05 -27.00
CA PHE A 15 26.01 -20.75 -25.58
C PHE A 15 26.60 -19.39 -25.21
N ALA A 16 27.82 -19.10 -25.72
CA ALA A 16 28.48 -17.83 -25.49
C ALA A 16 27.71 -16.64 -26.09
N LEU A 17 27.13 -16.81 -27.31
CA LEU A 17 26.27 -15.81 -27.94
C LEU A 17 24.99 -15.55 -27.11
N VAL A 18 24.29 -16.61 -26.70
CA VAL A 18 23.08 -16.46 -25.85
C VAL A 18 23.43 -15.79 -24.54
N PHE A 19 24.52 -16.19 -23.89
CA PHE A 19 24.98 -15.57 -22.65
C PHE A 19 25.30 -14.08 -22.85
N PHE A 20 26.03 -13.73 -23.91
CA PHE A 20 26.39 -12.35 -24.22
C PHE A 20 25.16 -11.47 -24.51
N VAL A 21 24.20 -11.99 -25.28
CA VAL A 21 22.92 -11.29 -25.56
C VAL A 21 22.14 -11.08 -24.29
N LYS A 22 22.00 -12.12 -23.44
CA LYS A 22 21.32 -11.98 -22.12
C LYS A 22 22.03 -10.96 -21.23
N GLN A 23 23.35 -11.01 -21.13
CA GLN A 23 24.11 -10.07 -20.30
C GLN A 23 23.95 -8.62 -20.79
N ARG A 24 23.88 -8.42 -22.10
CA ARG A 24 23.66 -7.11 -22.71
C ARG A 24 22.24 -6.58 -22.45
N GLN A 25 21.24 -7.47 -22.45
CA GLN A 25 19.87 -7.12 -22.11
C GLN A 25 19.73 -6.71 -20.63
N PHE A 26 20.36 -7.44 -19.70
CA PHE A 26 20.34 -7.12 -18.27
C PHE A 26 21.13 -5.85 -17.91
N ASN A 27 22.15 -5.50 -18.68
CA ASN A 27 22.98 -4.32 -18.43
C ASN A 27 22.52 -3.07 -19.18
N HIS A 28 21.30 -3.08 -19.77
CA HIS A 28 20.79 -1.89 -20.44
C HIS A 28 20.56 -0.76 -19.41
N PRO A 29 21.12 0.45 -19.62
CA PRO A 29 21.03 1.56 -18.66
C PRO A 29 19.59 1.89 -18.27
N ALA A 30 18.63 1.75 -19.19
CA ALA A 30 17.20 1.97 -18.95
C ALA A 30 16.58 0.95 -17.98
N LEU A 31 17.22 -0.22 -17.74
CA LEU A 31 16.76 -1.22 -16.78
C LEU A 31 17.35 -1.01 -15.38
N ARG A 32 18.37 -0.18 -15.25
CA ARG A 32 19.06 0.06 -13.98
C ARG A 32 18.19 0.85 -13.00
N MET A 33 17.43 1.83 -13.50
CA MET A 33 16.54 2.68 -12.70
C MET A 33 15.31 3.07 -13.55
N PRO A 34 14.40 2.13 -13.84
CA PRO A 34 13.23 2.38 -14.72
C PRO A 34 12.09 3.09 -13.96
N TYR A 35 12.42 4.13 -13.20
CA TYR A 35 11.46 4.81 -12.34
C TYR A 35 11.23 6.24 -12.82
N ALA A 36 9.98 6.65 -12.75
CA ALA A 36 9.57 8.04 -12.99
C ALA A 36 8.60 8.49 -11.89
N LEU A 37 8.54 9.77 -11.66
CA LEU A 37 7.58 10.35 -10.72
C LEU A 37 6.16 10.10 -11.24
N LYS A 38 5.32 9.45 -10.40
CA LYS A 38 3.91 9.24 -10.71
C LYS A 38 3.16 10.57 -10.66
N LYS A 39 2.48 10.91 -11.73
CA LYS A 39 1.65 12.12 -11.84
C LYS A 39 0.27 11.74 -12.40
N PRO A 40 -0.84 12.13 -11.74
CA PRO A 40 -0.90 12.77 -10.43
C PRO A 40 -0.60 11.79 -9.28
N PHE A 41 -0.14 12.31 -8.13
CA PHE A 41 0.06 11.51 -6.92
C PHE A 41 -1.27 11.15 -6.26
N PHE A 42 -2.17 12.15 -6.13
CA PHE A 42 -3.54 11.97 -5.69
C PHE A 42 -4.51 11.99 -6.86
N GLN A 43 -5.55 11.16 -6.79
CA GLN A 43 -6.73 11.35 -7.63
C GLN A 43 -7.45 12.65 -7.20
N PRO A 44 -8.21 13.32 -8.10
CA PRO A 44 -8.90 14.58 -7.75
C PRO A 44 -9.78 14.45 -6.50
N SER A 45 -10.55 13.36 -6.39
CA SER A 45 -11.41 13.07 -5.23
C SER A 45 -10.63 12.87 -3.92
N GLU A 46 -9.46 12.20 -3.99
CA GLU A 46 -8.57 12.03 -2.82
C GLU A 46 -8.01 13.39 -2.35
N GLY A 47 -7.66 14.27 -3.29
CA GLY A 47 -7.17 15.62 -2.99
C GLY A 47 -8.25 16.52 -2.36
N GLU A 48 -9.48 16.44 -2.85
CA GLU A 48 -10.64 17.13 -2.26
C GLU A 48 -10.87 16.64 -0.82
N LEU A 49 -10.89 15.32 -0.62
CA LEU A 49 -11.06 14.73 0.71
C LEU A 49 -9.95 15.13 1.66
N LEU A 50 -8.69 15.12 1.23
CA LEU A 50 -7.56 15.56 2.06
C LEU A 50 -7.76 17.00 2.55
N SER A 51 -8.20 17.90 1.69
CA SER A 51 -8.45 19.29 2.06
C SER A 51 -9.59 19.41 3.08
N LEU A 52 -10.66 18.65 2.91
CA LEU A 52 -11.78 18.63 3.86
C LEU A 52 -11.39 17.97 5.20
N LEU A 53 -10.61 16.90 5.17
CA LEU A 53 -10.05 16.28 6.37
C LEU A 53 -9.17 17.27 7.15
N GLN A 54 -8.29 17.98 6.47
CA GLN A 54 -7.43 19.00 7.11
C GLN A 54 -8.27 20.10 7.81
N GLN A 55 -9.37 20.52 7.21
CA GLN A 55 -10.28 21.48 7.83
C GLN A 55 -11.03 20.87 9.03
N ALA A 56 -11.51 19.62 8.90
CA ALA A 56 -12.30 18.95 9.93
C ALA A 56 -11.46 18.59 11.17
N VAL A 57 -10.24 18.09 10.98
CA VAL A 57 -9.39 17.68 12.11
C VAL A 57 -8.53 18.82 12.68
N GLY A 58 -8.22 19.83 11.86
CA GLY A 58 -7.37 20.97 12.23
C GLY A 58 -6.02 20.49 12.77
N THR A 59 -5.66 20.92 13.99
CA THR A 59 -4.43 20.52 14.70
C THR A 59 -4.62 19.33 15.63
N ARG A 60 -5.83 18.78 15.73
CA ARG A 60 -6.13 17.66 16.65
C ARG A 60 -5.47 16.35 16.22
N PHE A 61 -5.30 16.15 14.93
CA PHE A 61 -4.71 14.94 14.37
C PHE A 61 -3.71 15.27 13.26
N LEU A 62 -2.66 14.45 13.19
CA LEU A 62 -1.75 14.41 12.04
C LEU A 62 -2.36 13.49 10.99
N ILE A 63 -2.46 13.95 9.75
CA ILE A 63 -2.99 13.15 8.63
C ILE A 63 -1.82 12.55 7.85
N LEU A 64 -1.71 11.23 7.85
CA LEU A 64 -0.80 10.49 7.00
C LEU A 64 -1.57 9.93 5.81
N CYS A 65 -0.99 9.99 4.60
CA CYS A 65 -1.65 9.60 3.36
C CYS A 65 -1.02 8.35 2.75
N LYS A 66 -1.84 7.44 2.23
CA LYS A 66 -1.40 6.24 1.49
C LYS A 66 -0.42 5.37 2.27
N VAL A 67 -0.72 5.17 3.56
CA VAL A 67 0.10 4.40 4.50
C VAL A 67 -0.11 2.91 4.25
N ARG A 68 0.97 2.14 4.09
CA ARG A 68 0.81 0.68 3.98
C ARG A 68 0.36 0.11 5.32
N VAL A 69 -0.54 -0.87 5.25
CA VAL A 69 -1.01 -1.56 6.46
C VAL A 69 0.16 -2.22 7.21
N ALA A 70 1.15 -2.76 6.50
CA ALA A 70 2.34 -3.36 7.10
C ALA A 70 3.26 -2.37 7.86
N ASP A 71 3.09 -1.05 7.67
CA ASP A 71 3.84 -0.04 8.42
C ASP A 71 3.15 0.29 9.77
N VAL A 72 1.91 -0.17 9.96
CA VAL A 72 1.05 0.10 11.13
C VAL A 72 0.76 -1.17 11.93
N VAL A 73 0.71 -2.32 11.27
CA VAL A 73 0.24 -3.59 11.84
C VAL A 73 1.32 -4.66 11.75
N GLU A 74 1.51 -5.39 12.83
CA GLU A 74 2.42 -6.54 12.93
C GLU A 74 1.67 -7.87 12.88
N VAL A 75 2.29 -8.88 12.25
CA VAL A 75 1.81 -10.26 12.32
C VAL A 75 2.32 -10.91 13.59
N THR A 76 1.46 -11.10 14.58
CA THR A 76 1.85 -11.53 15.93
C THR A 76 2.08 -13.04 16.05
N ALA A 77 1.07 -13.86 15.79
CA ALA A 77 1.14 -15.29 16.00
C ALA A 77 0.51 -16.09 14.87
N VAL A 78 1.29 -16.95 14.22
CA VAL A 78 0.79 -17.83 13.16
C VAL A 78 1.39 -19.22 13.32
N PRO A 79 0.57 -20.29 13.31
CA PRO A 79 1.01 -21.63 13.64
C PRO A 79 1.97 -22.26 12.61
N ARG A 80 2.06 -21.71 11.39
CA ARG A 80 2.90 -22.24 10.32
C ARG A 80 3.57 -21.13 9.52
N ARG A 81 4.82 -21.36 9.12
CA ARG A 81 5.61 -20.41 8.32
C ARG A 81 4.93 -19.96 7.01
N GLY A 82 4.21 -20.88 6.33
CA GLY A 82 3.46 -20.55 5.12
C GLY A 82 2.34 -19.54 5.37
N HIS A 83 1.59 -19.68 6.46
CA HIS A 83 0.54 -18.74 6.85
C HIS A 83 1.13 -17.39 7.26
N TRP A 84 2.29 -17.36 7.86
CA TRP A 84 2.99 -16.11 8.17
C TRP A 84 3.32 -15.32 6.90
N TYR A 85 3.89 -15.96 5.87
CA TYR A 85 4.14 -15.29 4.59
C TYR A 85 2.88 -14.78 3.92
N GLN A 86 1.78 -15.54 3.97
CA GLN A 86 0.49 -15.11 3.42
C GLN A 86 -0.03 -13.86 4.15
N ALA A 87 0.02 -13.85 5.49
CA ALA A 87 -0.39 -12.71 6.31
C ALA A 87 0.46 -11.46 6.00
N VAL A 88 1.80 -11.61 5.97
CA VAL A 88 2.72 -10.50 5.64
C VAL A 88 2.46 -9.96 4.24
N ASN A 89 2.28 -10.83 3.24
CA ASN A 89 1.99 -10.39 1.88
C ASN A 89 0.66 -9.62 1.81
N ARG A 90 -0.35 -10.06 2.55
CA ARG A 90 -1.68 -9.44 2.57
C ARG A 90 -1.64 -8.03 3.16
N ILE A 91 -0.98 -7.83 4.31
CA ILE A 91 -0.83 -6.49 4.92
C ILE A 91 0.10 -5.59 4.09
N SER A 92 1.11 -6.15 3.41
CA SER A 92 2.03 -5.39 2.56
C SER A 92 1.38 -4.89 1.26
N ALA A 93 0.37 -5.61 0.76
CA ALA A 93 -0.39 -5.23 -0.43
C ALA A 93 -1.48 -4.19 -0.14
N ALA A 94 -1.99 -4.16 1.11
CA ALA A 94 -3.05 -3.25 1.53
C ALA A 94 -2.49 -1.88 1.95
N ARG A 95 -3.31 -0.84 1.81
CA ARG A 95 -2.97 0.54 2.20
C ARG A 95 -4.20 1.21 2.77
N PHE A 96 -3.98 2.05 3.76
CA PHE A 96 -4.96 3.04 4.19
C PHE A 96 -4.85 4.28 3.28
N ASP A 97 -5.98 4.82 2.84
CA ASP A 97 -6.00 6.07 2.07
C ASP A 97 -5.52 7.22 2.93
N PHE A 98 -6.08 7.35 4.15
CA PHE A 98 -5.64 8.30 5.16
C PHE A 98 -5.62 7.62 6.54
N LEU A 99 -4.67 8.03 7.35
CA LEU A 99 -4.53 7.59 8.74
C LEU A 99 -4.41 8.83 9.62
N LEU A 100 -5.33 8.97 10.58
CA LEU A 100 -5.32 10.02 11.58
C LEU A 100 -4.50 9.53 12.77
N CYS A 101 -3.45 10.25 13.11
CA CYS A 101 -2.58 9.95 14.24
C CYS A 101 -2.63 11.07 15.27
N ASP A 102 -2.41 10.71 16.52
CA ASP A 102 -2.17 11.68 17.59
C ASP A 102 -0.92 12.50 17.25
N PRO A 103 -0.95 13.83 17.29
CA PRO A 103 0.18 14.66 16.87
C PRO A 103 1.38 14.60 17.82
N GLN A 104 1.20 14.15 19.07
CA GLN A 104 2.25 14.07 20.08
C GLN A 104 2.87 12.68 20.18
N THR A 105 2.01 11.64 20.23
CA THR A 105 2.46 10.24 20.37
C THR A 105 2.70 9.55 19.04
N LEU A 106 2.15 10.08 17.94
CA LEU A 106 2.12 9.51 16.60
C LEU A 106 1.35 8.18 16.52
N GLU A 107 0.59 7.86 17.56
CA GLU A 107 -0.25 6.65 17.57
C GLU A 107 -1.42 6.78 16.60
N PRO A 108 -1.72 5.73 15.82
CA PRO A 108 -2.91 5.68 14.98
C PRO A 108 -4.19 5.77 15.83
N ARG A 109 -5.09 6.66 15.45
CA ARG A 109 -6.38 6.86 16.12
C ARG A 109 -7.57 6.46 15.27
N CYS A 110 -7.48 6.66 13.97
CA CYS A 110 -8.56 6.33 13.05
C CYS A 110 -8.01 6.16 11.62
N ALA A 111 -8.46 5.15 10.92
CA ALA A 111 -8.25 5.02 9.48
C ALA A 111 -9.45 5.62 8.71
N VAL A 112 -9.18 6.25 7.59
CA VAL A 112 -10.22 6.82 6.71
C VAL A 112 -10.00 6.29 5.31
N GLU A 113 -11.03 5.71 4.72
CA GLU A 113 -11.03 5.15 3.38
C GLU A 113 -12.13 5.73 2.50
N MET A 114 -11.79 5.97 1.23
CA MET A 114 -12.79 6.30 0.22
C MET A 114 -13.32 5.02 -0.41
N GLU A 115 -14.65 4.90 -0.53
CA GLU A 115 -15.20 3.84 -1.36
C GLU A 115 -14.79 4.03 -2.83
N PRO A 116 -14.32 2.99 -3.47
CA PRO A 116 -15.19 1.89 -3.91
C PRO A 116 -14.72 0.51 -3.48
N SER A 117 -15.69 -0.32 -3.21
CA SER A 117 -15.61 -1.69 -2.79
C SER A 117 -14.81 -2.59 -3.74
N SER A 118 -13.82 -3.27 -3.16
CA SER A 118 -13.26 -4.50 -3.72
C SER A 118 -13.06 -5.50 -2.59
N GLU A 119 -12.70 -6.75 -2.89
CA GLU A 119 -12.35 -7.74 -1.86
C GLU A 119 -11.26 -7.25 -0.90
N ALA A 120 -10.40 -6.33 -1.34
CA ALA A 120 -9.39 -5.70 -0.50
C ALA A 120 -10.00 -4.87 0.64
N ASN A 121 -11.18 -4.30 0.45
CA ASN A 121 -11.88 -3.50 1.47
C ASN A 121 -12.40 -4.38 2.60
N ALA A 122 -12.94 -5.57 2.30
CA ALA A 122 -13.39 -6.50 3.33
C ALA A 122 -12.26 -6.95 4.25
N PHE A 123 -11.04 -7.07 3.73
CA PHE A 123 -9.87 -7.37 4.56
C PHE A 123 -9.51 -6.23 5.52
N VAL A 124 -9.56 -4.99 5.04
CA VAL A 124 -9.25 -3.82 5.87
C VAL A 124 -10.29 -3.66 6.98
N ASP A 125 -11.58 -3.93 6.69
CA ASP A 125 -12.65 -3.92 7.71
C ASP A 125 -12.39 -4.94 8.82
N GLU A 126 -12.16 -6.20 8.45
CA GLU A 126 -11.87 -7.28 9.40
C GLU A 126 -10.61 -6.99 10.22
N LEU A 127 -9.57 -6.46 9.56
CA LEU A 127 -8.32 -6.09 10.21
C LEU A 127 -8.53 -4.98 11.23
N CYS A 128 -9.17 -3.88 10.84
CA CYS A 128 -9.42 -2.73 11.72
C CYS A 128 -10.25 -3.12 12.94
N GLN A 129 -11.26 -3.99 12.77
CA GLN A 129 -11.99 -4.57 13.89
C GLN A 129 -11.09 -5.40 14.80
N THR A 130 -10.21 -6.24 14.23
CA THR A 130 -9.32 -7.12 14.99
C THR A 130 -8.31 -6.35 15.84
N ILE A 131 -7.77 -5.23 15.30
CA ILE A 131 -6.77 -4.40 16.00
C ILE A 131 -7.40 -3.26 16.79
N ALA A 132 -8.74 -3.18 16.85
CA ALA A 132 -9.51 -2.11 17.49
C ALA A 132 -9.13 -0.70 17.00
N LEU A 133 -8.79 -0.56 15.71
CA LEU A 133 -8.59 0.72 15.05
C LEU A 133 -9.89 1.18 14.40
N PRO A 134 -10.49 2.31 14.82
CA PRO A 134 -11.67 2.84 14.16
C PRO A 134 -11.44 3.07 12.66
N LEU A 135 -12.43 2.70 11.85
CA LEU A 135 -12.40 2.86 10.40
C LEU A 135 -13.60 3.67 9.93
N VAL A 136 -13.33 4.80 9.30
CA VAL A 136 -14.34 5.64 8.66
C VAL A 136 -14.32 5.39 7.16
N ARG A 137 -15.46 4.94 6.60
CA ARG A 137 -15.65 4.82 5.16
C ARG A 137 -16.48 5.98 4.64
N LEU A 138 -15.98 6.62 3.61
CA LEU A 138 -16.61 7.78 3.00
C LEU A 138 -16.95 7.50 1.55
N THR A 139 -18.20 7.70 1.19
CA THR A 139 -18.58 7.81 -0.21
C THR A 139 -18.17 9.19 -0.74
N PRO A 140 -18.01 9.37 -2.06
CA PRO A 140 -17.74 10.70 -2.64
C PRO A 140 -18.77 11.76 -2.24
N GLU A 141 -20.01 11.34 -1.95
CA GLU A 141 -21.10 12.24 -1.53
C GLU A 141 -20.95 12.65 -0.06
N THR A 142 -20.68 11.67 0.84
CA THR A 142 -20.43 11.95 2.26
C THR A 142 -19.14 12.71 2.48
N ALA A 143 -18.12 12.45 1.66
CA ALA A 143 -16.85 13.16 1.71
C ALA A 143 -17.01 14.66 1.41
N ARG A 144 -17.96 15.04 0.53
CA ARG A 144 -18.27 16.45 0.21
C ARG A 144 -19.19 17.13 1.23
N ALA A 145 -19.93 16.36 2.01
CA ALA A 145 -20.80 16.91 3.05
C ALA A 145 -19.99 17.12 4.34
N TYR A 146 -19.40 18.30 4.50
CA TYR A 146 -18.48 18.65 5.58
C TYR A 146 -19.02 18.30 6.97
N ASP A 147 -20.28 18.60 7.25
CA ASP A 147 -20.90 18.30 8.56
C ASP A 147 -20.95 16.79 8.84
N ARG A 148 -21.22 15.97 7.82
CA ARG A 148 -21.22 14.51 7.93
C ARG A 148 -19.82 13.95 8.13
N LEU A 149 -18.85 14.53 7.43
CA LEU A 149 -17.44 14.17 7.59
C LEU A 149 -16.96 14.45 9.02
N CYS A 150 -17.26 15.65 9.56
CA CYS A 150 -16.93 16.01 10.93
C CYS A 150 -17.58 15.05 11.93
N ALA A 151 -18.87 14.78 11.79
CA ALA A 151 -19.61 13.88 12.68
C ALA A 151 -19.01 12.45 12.66
N ALA A 152 -18.72 11.91 11.48
CA ALA A 152 -18.14 10.57 11.35
C ALA A 152 -16.74 10.48 12.00
N ILE A 153 -15.91 11.51 11.85
CA ILE A 153 -14.58 11.55 12.48
C ILE A 153 -14.72 11.69 14.01
N GLU A 154 -15.60 12.55 14.49
CA GLU A 154 -15.83 12.71 15.93
C GLU A 154 -16.33 11.42 16.57
N GLU A 155 -17.29 10.75 15.96
CA GLU A 155 -17.79 9.46 16.42
C GLU A 155 -16.65 8.42 16.49
N ALA A 156 -15.84 8.30 15.44
CA ALA A 156 -14.76 7.32 15.34
C ALA A 156 -13.59 7.63 16.30
N THR A 157 -13.35 8.89 16.63
CA THR A 157 -12.19 9.30 17.45
C THR A 157 -12.54 9.55 18.91
N THR A 158 -13.83 9.53 19.27
CA THR A 158 -14.26 9.64 20.67
C THR A 158 -13.94 8.33 21.39
N PRO A 159 -13.15 8.36 22.48
CA PRO A 159 -12.86 7.13 23.22
C PRO A 159 -14.17 6.54 23.77
N VAL A 160 -14.39 5.27 23.48
CA VAL A 160 -15.48 4.51 24.12
C VAL A 160 -15.16 4.40 25.62
N PRO A 161 -16.08 4.79 26.51
CA PRO A 161 -15.86 4.81 27.96
C PRO A 161 -15.60 3.42 28.56
#